data_ca0408fd764463ed1ba837112169cc0e
#
_entry.id   ca0408fd764463ed1ba837112169cc0e
#
_cell.length_a   1.000
_cell.length_b   1.000
_cell.length_c   1.000
_cell.angle_alpha   90.00
_cell.angle_beta   90.00
_cell.angle_gamma   90.00
#
_symmetry.space_group_name_H-M   'P 1'
#
loop_
_entity.id
_entity.type
_entity.pdbx_description
1 polymer ?
#
loop_
_entity_poly.entity_id
_entity_poly.type
_entity_poly.pdbx_seq_one_letter_code
_entity_poly.pdbx_strand_id
1 'polypeptide(L)'
;RLTINSMARTSRDNICSAMTLLFSYDEEQAKEIERTEDLVDRYEDKLGTYLMKLTRAELSRGDSESAAKYLHTLSDFERISDHAMNVCEAAHEIHEKKIRFSPEGERELLVLSGAVNEILELSVTAFIDEDINRAYRVEPLEERIDVLCDEMKLRHVDRLQTGDCSLQTGFVFNDLLTNFERVADHCSNLAIA
;
A
#
# COMPACT_ATOMS: atom_id res chain seq x y z
N ARG A 1 8.94 -16.99 10.45
CA ARG A 1 9.62 -15.73 10.14
C ARG A 1 10.01 -15.61 8.68
N LEU A 2 10.79 -16.57 8.10
CA LEU A 2 11.20 -16.49 6.68
C LEU A 2 10.01 -16.32 5.73
N THR A 3 8.91 -17.03 5.96
CA THR A 3 7.70 -16.95 5.13
C THR A 3 6.98 -15.59 5.27
N ILE A 4 6.94 -15.03 6.49
CA ILE A 4 6.38 -13.70 6.73
C ILE A 4 7.22 -12.63 6.03
N ASN A 5 8.54 -12.74 6.09
CA ASN A 5 9.44 -11.83 5.38
C ASN A 5 9.26 -11.92 3.84
N SER A 6 8.97 -13.13 3.31
CA SER A 6 8.62 -13.29 1.89
C SER A 6 7.31 -12.60 1.56
N MET A 7 6.26 -12.78 2.38
CA MET A 7 4.98 -12.09 2.23
C MET A 7 5.16 -10.56 2.23
N ALA A 8 5.94 -10.04 3.19
CA ALA A 8 6.23 -8.61 3.29
C ALA A 8 6.84 -8.03 2.00
N ARG A 9 7.85 -8.72 1.43
CA ARG A 9 8.47 -8.30 0.17
C ARG A 9 7.49 -8.42 -1.00
N THR A 10 6.74 -9.50 -1.07
CA THR A 10 5.76 -9.75 -2.13
C THR A 10 4.68 -8.65 -2.13
N SER A 11 4.12 -8.28 -0.97
CA SER A 11 3.12 -7.22 -0.85
C SER A 11 3.69 -5.86 -1.27
N ARG A 12 4.90 -5.51 -0.81
CA ARG A 12 5.60 -4.28 -1.24
C ARG A 12 5.79 -4.25 -2.75
N ASP A 13 6.33 -5.30 -3.32
CA ASP A 13 6.65 -5.37 -4.75
C ASP A 13 5.36 -5.31 -5.60
N ASN A 14 4.25 -5.87 -5.09
CA ASN A 14 2.96 -5.83 -5.76
C ASN A 14 2.40 -4.41 -5.88
N ILE A 15 2.36 -3.66 -4.77
CA ILE A 15 1.88 -2.27 -4.81
C ILE A 15 2.81 -1.36 -5.63
N CYS A 16 4.14 -1.56 -5.56
CA CYS A 16 5.09 -0.83 -6.40
C CYS A 16 4.84 -1.08 -7.90
N SER A 17 4.55 -2.33 -8.27
CA SER A 17 4.18 -2.70 -9.64
C SER A 17 2.87 -2.04 -10.08
N ALA A 18 1.86 -2.02 -9.21
CA ALA A 18 0.58 -1.38 -9.49
C ALA A 18 0.74 0.14 -9.71
N MET A 19 1.55 0.81 -8.90
CA MET A 19 1.85 2.24 -9.08
C MET A 19 2.53 2.53 -10.43
N THR A 20 3.35 1.61 -10.93
CA THR A 20 4.00 1.76 -12.25
C THR A 20 2.99 1.74 -13.39
N LEU A 21 1.91 0.96 -13.27
CA LEU A 21 0.83 0.87 -14.27
C LEU A 21 0.10 2.21 -14.48
N LEU A 22 0.05 3.08 -13.48
CA LEU A 22 -0.58 4.41 -13.61
C LEU A 22 0.08 5.27 -14.67
N PHE A 23 1.38 5.06 -14.91
CA PHE A 23 2.19 5.85 -15.85
C PHE A 23 2.49 5.09 -17.15
N SER A 24 2.45 3.78 -17.11
CA SER A 24 2.70 2.90 -18.26
C SER A 24 1.91 1.61 -18.11
N TYR A 25 0.67 1.60 -18.61
CA TYR A 25 -0.21 0.45 -18.50
C TYR A 25 0.28 -0.73 -19.35
N ASP A 26 0.34 -1.90 -18.73
CA ASP A 26 0.65 -3.19 -19.34
C ASP A 26 -0.29 -4.27 -18.82
N GLU A 27 -1.01 -4.93 -19.71
CA GLU A 27 -2.05 -5.92 -19.35
C GLU A 27 -1.46 -7.18 -18.71
N GLU A 28 -0.27 -7.62 -19.13
CA GLU A 28 0.37 -8.80 -18.52
C GLU A 28 0.86 -8.50 -17.12
N GLN A 29 1.36 -7.29 -16.89
CA GLN A 29 1.71 -6.83 -15.55
C GLN A 29 0.47 -6.70 -14.65
N ALA A 30 -0.66 -6.23 -15.17
CA ALA A 30 -1.92 -6.18 -14.43
C ALA A 30 -2.36 -7.58 -13.97
N LYS A 31 -2.32 -8.59 -14.86
CA LYS A 31 -2.60 -9.99 -14.51
C LYS A 31 -1.63 -10.57 -13.48
N GLU A 32 -0.37 -10.16 -13.50
CA GLU A 32 0.62 -10.62 -12.53
C GLU A 32 0.37 -10.00 -11.15
N ILE A 33 -0.11 -8.76 -11.08
CA ILE A 33 -0.53 -8.11 -9.83
C ILE A 33 -1.69 -8.89 -9.19
N GLU A 34 -2.69 -9.28 -9.97
CA GLU A 34 -3.82 -10.11 -9.52
C GLU A 34 -3.36 -11.46 -8.96
N ARG A 35 -2.48 -12.17 -9.70
CA ARG A 35 -1.92 -13.46 -9.23
C ARG A 35 -1.09 -13.30 -7.96
N THR A 36 -0.43 -12.17 -7.82
CA THR A 36 0.42 -11.89 -6.65
C THR A 36 -0.45 -11.58 -5.43
N GLU A 37 -1.56 -10.89 -5.60
CA GLU A 37 -2.54 -10.65 -4.55
C GLU A 37 -3.14 -11.98 -4.07
N ASP A 38 -3.63 -12.85 -4.98
CA ASP A 38 -4.07 -14.21 -4.68
C ASP A 38 -3.01 -15.01 -3.86
N LEU A 39 -1.72 -14.80 -4.14
CA LEU A 39 -0.64 -15.45 -3.40
C LEU A 39 -0.49 -14.89 -1.99
N VAL A 40 -0.63 -13.57 -1.82
CA VAL A 40 -0.55 -12.91 -0.51
C VAL A 40 -1.72 -13.34 0.37
N ASP A 41 -2.93 -13.42 -0.15
CA ASP A 41 -4.11 -13.98 0.51
C ASP A 41 -3.85 -15.38 1.06
N ARG A 42 -3.30 -16.25 0.21
CA ARG A 42 -2.95 -17.61 0.63
C ARG A 42 -1.86 -17.64 1.72
N TYR A 43 -0.96 -16.67 1.73
CA TYR A 43 0.00 -16.53 2.83
C TYR A 43 -0.71 -16.13 4.11
N GLU A 44 -1.61 -15.13 4.07
CA GLU A 44 -2.38 -14.71 5.24
C GLU A 44 -3.16 -15.87 5.84
N ASP A 45 -3.98 -16.55 5.05
CA ASP A 45 -4.80 -17.70 5.47
C ASP A 45 -3.98 -18.80 6.14
N LYS A 46 -2.89 -19.24 5.52
CA LYS A 46 -2.07 -20.34 6.02
C LYS A 46 -1.27 -19.96 7.26
N LEU A 47 -0.66 -18.77 7.23
CA LEU A 47 0.14 -18.29 8.35
C LEU A 47 -0.76 -17.91 9.53
N GLY A 48 -1.90 -17.26 9.28
CA GLY A 48 -2.91 -16.93 10.28
C GLY A 48 -3.44 -18.19 10.98
N THR A 49 -3.83 -19.20 10.20
CA THR A 49 -4.26 -20.50 10.75
C THR A 49 -3.16 -21.17 11.58
N TYR A 50 -1.92 -21.10 11.14
CA TYR A 50 -0.79 -21.67 11.87
C TYR A 50 -0.54 -20.93 13.19
N LEU A 51 -0.50 -19.59 13.17
CA LEU A 51 -0.32 -18.76 14.37
C LEU A 51 -1.48 -18.95 15.36
N MET A 52 -2.71 -19.00 14.89
CA MET A 52 -3.90 -19.28 15.71
C MET A 52 -3.83 -20.67 16.41
N LYS A 53 -3.27 -21.67 15.74
CA LYS A 53 -3.03 -22.99 16.38
C LYS A 53 -1.92 -22.91 17.43
N LEU A 54 -0.89 -22.14 17.18
CA LEU A 54 0.18 -21.92 18.15
C LEU A 54 -0.33 -21.22 19.41
N THR A 55 -1.15 -20.18 19.28
CA THR A 55 -1.72 -19.46 20.44
C THR A 55 -2.66 -20.29 21.30
N ARG A 56 -3.21 -21.38 20.77
CA ARG A 56 -4.02 -22.35 21.53
C ARG A 56 -3.19 -23.37 22.28
N ALA A 57 -1.92 -23.53 21.96
CA ALA A 57 -0.99 -24.37 22.73
C ALA A 57 -0.57 -23.60 24.00
N GLU A 58 -0.04 -24.33 25.01
CA GLU A 58 0.54 -23.71 26.21
C GLU A 58 1.84 -22.94 25.82
N LEU A 59 1.68 -21.74 25.31
CA LEU A 59 2.79 -20.84 25.00
C LEU A 59 3.22 -20.05 26.24
N SER A 60 4.48 -19.65 26.28
CA SER A 60 4.91 -18.63 27.21
C SER A 60 4.19 -17.30 26.89
N ARG A 61 4.11 -16.39 27.87
CA ARG A 61 3.50 -15.07 27.66
C ARG A 61 4.19 -14.31 26.51
N GLY A 62 5.51 -14.35 26.43
CA GLY A 62 6.28 -13.68 25.37
C GLY A 62 6.01 -14.26 23.99
N ASP A 63 5.85 -15.60 23.87
CA ASP A 63 5.52 -16.23 22.59
C ASP A 63 4.10 -15.86 22.14
N SER A 64 3.14 -15.76 23.09
CA SER A 64 1.77 -15.33 22.80
C SER A 64 1.70 -13.87 22.32
N GLU A 65 2.46 -12.97 22.95
CA GLU A 65 2.58 -11.58 22.53
C GLU A 65 3.21 -11.48 21.13
N SER A 66 4.25 -12.25 20.85
CA SER A 66 4.89 -12.32 19.53
C SER A 66 3.94 -12.85 18.45
N ALA A 67 3.18 -13.91 18.75
CA ALA A 67 2.20 -14.48 17.82
C ALA A 67 1.07 -13.47 17.50
N ALA A 68 0.60 -12.71 18.49
CA ALA A 68 -0.40 -11.67 18.29
C ALA A 68 0.13 -10.54 17.38
N LYS A 69 1.37 -10.10 17.60
CA LYS A 69 2.02 -9.10 16.71
C LYS A 69 2.10 -9.60 15.27
N TYR A 70 2.55 -10.82 15.05
CA TYR A 70 2.61 -11.39 13.71
C TYR A 70 1.23 -11.51 13.04
N LEU A 71 0.17 -11.83 13.78
CA LEU A 71 -1.19 -11.86 13.23
C LEU A 71 -1.63 -10.48 12.70
N HIS A 72 -1.38 -9.42 13.47
CA HIS A 72 -1.68 -8.06 13.00
C HIS A 72 -0.85 -7.70 11.76
N THR A 73 0.44 -8.02 11.78
CA THR A 73 1.35 -7.74 10.66
C THR A 73 0.95 -8.46 9.37
N LEU A 74 0.44 -9.71 9.46
CA LEU A 74 -0.08 -10.43 8.29
C LEU A 74 -1.24 -9.69 7.63
N SER A 75 -2.17 -9.18 8.44
CA SER A 75 -3.31 -8.40 7.93
C SER A 75 -2.88 -7.08 7.29
N ASP A 76 -1.87 -6.39 7.82
CA ASP A 76 -1.35 -5.18 7.19
C ASP A 76 -0.69 -5.48 5.83
N PHE A 77 0.04 -6.60 5.67
CA PHE A 77 0.61 -7.01 4.38
C PHE A 77 -0.46 -7.39 3.37
N GLU A 78 -1.50 -8.09 3.79
CA GLU A 78 -2.65 -8.42 2.94
C GLU A 78 -3.34 -7.12 2.47
N ARG A 79 -3.63 -6.18 3.38
CA ARG A 79 -4.23 -4.89 3.06
C ARG A 79 -3.40 -4.05 2.08
N ILE A 80 -2.08 -4.06 2.21
CA ILE A 80 -1.20 -3.40 1.23
C ILE A 80 -1.36 -4.05 -0.16
N SER A 81 -1.50 -5.37 -0.23
CA SER A 81 -1.72 -6.09 -1.49
C SER A 81 -3.12 -5.86 -2.07
N ASP A 82 -4.17 -5.77 -1.23
CA ASP A 82 -5.51 -5.35 -1.62
C ASP A 82 -5.49 -3.96 -2.29
N HIS A 83 -4.76 -3.02 -1.70
CA HIS A 83 -4.61 -1.68 -2.29
C HIS A 83 -3.85 -1.72 -3.62
N ALA A 84 -2.96 -2.71 -3.85
CA ALA A 84 -2.35 -2.91 -5.17
C ALA A 84 -3.39 -3.26 -6.23
N MET A 85 -4.39 -4.09 -5.89
CA MET A 85 -5.51 -4.37 -6.80
C MET A 85 -6.33 -3.12 -7.10
N ASN A 86 -6.69 -2.33 -6.08
CA ASN A 86 -7.44 -1.10 -6.28
C ASN A 86 -6.69 -0.11 -7.21
N VAL A 87 -5.37 0.03 -7.03
CA VAL A 87 -4.53 0.87 -7.88
C VAL A 87 -4.43 0.29 -9.30
N CYS A 88 -4.34 -1.04 -9.45
CA CYS A 88 -4.35 -1.73 -10.74
C CYS A 88 -5.68 -1.50 -11.49
N GLU A 89 -6.81 -1.60 -10.81
CA GLU A 89 -8.15 -1.32 -11.37
C GLU A 89 -8.26 0.14 -11.82
N ALA A 90 -7.76 1.08 -11.02
CA ALA A 90 -7.71 2.49 -11.39
C ALA A 90 -6.83 2.71 -12.64
N ALA A 91 -5.67 2.05 -12.73
CA ALA A 91 -4.80 2.11 -13.91
C ALA A 91 -5.49 1.54 -15.16
N HIS A 92 -6.22 0.44 -15.02
CA HIS A 92 -7.03 -0.13 -16.08
C HIS A 92 -8.12 0.85 -16.55
N GLU A 93 -8.85 1.47 -15.62
CA GLU A 93 -9.88 2.47 -15.92
C GLU A 93 -9.28 3.69 -16.65
N ILE A 94 -8.13 4.18 -16.20
CA ILE A 94 -7.40 5.28 -16.84
C ILE A 94 -7.06 4.91 -18.29
N HIS A 95 -6.56 3.70 -18.51
CA HIS A 95 -6.18 3.21 -19.83
C HIS A 95 -7.39 3.06 -20.76
N GLU A 96 -8.43 2.32 -20.34
CA GLU A 96 -9.63 2.02 -21.13
C GLU A 96 -10.42 3.28 -21.48
N LYS A 97 -10.63 4.16 -20.51
CA LYS A 97 -11.41 5.39 -20.70
C LYS A 97 -10.56 6.56 -21.20
N LYS A 98 -9.26 6.34 -21.43
CA LYS A 98 -8.30 7.38 -21.89
C LYS A 98 -8.34 8.63 -21.02
N ILE A 99 -8.46 8.42 -19.70
CA ILE A 99 -8.45 9.50 -18.73
C ILE A 99 -7.07 10.18 -18.76
N ARG A 100 -7.09 11.51 -18.74
CA ARG A 100 -5.88 12.32 -18.66
C ARG A 100 -5.98 13.27 -17.49
N PHE A 101 -4.98 13.25 -16.65
CA PHE A 101 -4.82 14.23 -15.59
C PHE A 101 -4.24 15.53 -16.17
N SER A 102 -4.43 16.63 -15.45
CA SER A 102 -3.69 17.86 -15.77
C SER A 102 -2.18 17.65 -15.54
N PRO A 103 -1.31 18.45 -16.16
CA PRO A 103 0.13 18.37 -15.90
C PRO A 103 0.51 18.51 -14.42
N GLU A 104 -0.27 19.28 -13.66
CA GLU A 104 -0.14 19.41 -12.20
C GLU A 104 -0.54 18.14 -11.49
N GLY A 105 -1.69 17.55 -11.85
CA GLY A 105 -2.18 16.29 -11.28
C GLY A 105 -1.23 15.11 -11.54
N GLU A 106 -0.65 15.03 -12.75
CA GLU A 106 0.37 14.01 -13.05
C GLU A 106 1.62 14.16 -12.18
N ARG A 107 2.10 15.41 -11.99
CA ARG A 107 3.25 15.68 -11.10
C ARG A 107 2.93 15.36 -9.64
N GLU A 108 1.71 15.67 -9.18
CA GLU A 108 1.24 15.33 -7.83
C GLU A 108 1.25 13.82 -7.62
N LEU A 109 0.67 13.05 -8.54
CA LEU A 109 0.67 11.58 -8.46
C LEU A 109 2.09 11.00 -8.49
N LEU A 110 2.98 11.55 -9.30
CA LEU A 110 4.38 11.09 -9.35
C LEU A 110 5.11 11.34 -8.03
N VAL A 111 4.93 12.51 -7.42
CA VAL A 111 5.53 12.85 -6.12
C VAL A 111 4.98 11.94 -5.02
N LEU A 112 3.65 11.75 -4.99
CA LEU A 112 3.00 10.90 -4.00
C LEU A 112 3.43 9.44 -4.15
N SER A 113 3.49 8.91 -5.38
CA SER A 113 3.99 7.55 -5.63
C SER A 113 5.43 7.37 -5.15
N GLY A 114 6.27 8.40 -5.32
CA GLY A 114 7.63 8.40 -4.78
C GLY A 114 7.68 8.32 -3.25
N ALA A 115 6.83 9.10 -2.57
CA ALA A 115 6.73 9.09 -1.11
C ALA A 115 6.19 7.74 -0.58
N VAL A 116 5.19 7.16 -1.26
CA VAL A 116 4.64 5.84 -0.91
C VAL A 116 5.68 4.74 -1.12
N ASN A 117 6.47 4.78 -2.20
CA ASN A 117 7.58 3.86 -2.40
C ASN A 117 8.62 3.97 -1.26
N GLU A 118 8.94 5.18 -0.82
CA GLU A 118 9.90 5.40 0.27
C GLU A 118 9.39 4.82 1.60
N ILE A 119 8.12 5.05 1.96
CA ILE A 119 7.57 4.53 3.21
C ILE A 119 7.44 3.00 3.18
N LEU A 120 7.08 2.40 2.05
CA LEU A 120 7.04 0.94 1.85
C LEU A 120 8.43 0.32 2.05
N GLU A 121 9.46 0.87 1.41
CA GLU A 121 10.82 0.38 1.58
C GLU A 121 11.29 0.52 3.02
N LEU A 122 11.02 1.66 3.64
CA LEU A 122 11.43 1.95 5.01
C LEU A 122 10.75 1.00 6.01
N SER A 123 9.43 0.83 5.93
CA SER A 123 8.64 0.01 6.87
C SER A 123 8.94 -1.49 6.70
N VAL A 124 8.96 -1.99 5.46
CA VAL A 124 9.23 -3.40 5.19
C VAL A 124 10.66 -3.78 5.58
N THR A 125 11.63 -2.90 5.31
CA THR A 125 13.03 -3.15 5.70
C THR A 125 13.19 -3.07 7.22
N ALA A 126 12.55 -2.10 7.88
CA ALA A 126 12.54 -2.00 9.35
C ALA A 126 11.99 -3.28 9.99
N PHE A 127 10.88 -3.81 9.47
CA PHE A 127 10.26 -5.05 9.94
C PHE A 127 11.16 -6.28 9.72
N ILE A 128 11.74 -6.45 8.53
CA ILE A 128 12.57 -7.61 8.18
C ILE A 128 13.86 -7.65 8.98
N ASP A 129 14.51 -6.49 9.12
CA ASP A 129 15.82 -6.34 9.79
C ASP A 129 15.67 -6.12 11.31
N GLU A 130 14.44 -5.93 11.82
CA GLU A 130 14.15 -5.52 13.20
C GLU A 130 14.88 -4.21 13.58
N ASP A 131 14.93 -3.28 12.63
CA ASP A 131 15.66 -2.02 12.78
C ASP A 131 14.75 -0.92 13.36
N ILE A 132 14.83 -0.76 14.68
CA ILE A 132 14.05 0.24 15.44
C ILE A 132 14.35 1.67 14.95
N ASN A 133 15.59 1.97 14.55
CA ASN A 133 15.94 3.32 14.08
C ASN A 133 15.24 3.64 12.75
N ARG A 134 15.08 2.66 11.88
CA ARG A 134 14.25 2.81 10.66
C ARG A 134 12.79 2.92 11.00
N ALA A 135 12.27 2.11 11.92
CA ALA A 135 10.88 2.15 12.37
C ALA A 135 10.46 3.55 12.85
N TYR A 136 11.28 4.22 13.66
CA TYR A 136 11.02 5.59 14.12
C TYR A 136 10.92 6.65 13.00
N ARG A 137 11.38 6.35 11.80
CA ARG A 137 11.30 7.27 10.65
C ARG A 137 10.02 7.09 9.84
N VAL A 138 9.28 6.02 10.07
CA VAL A 138 8.06 5.71 9.29
C VAL A 138 6.94 6.68 9.63
N GLU A 139 6.62 6.87 10.90
CA GLU A 139 5.52 7.73 11.34
C GLU A 139 5.66 9.19 10.86
N PRO A 140 6.83 9.86 10.98
CA PRO A 140 6.99 11.21 10.42
C PRO A 140 6.82 11.27 8.89
N LEU A 141 7.12 10.20 8.17
CA LEU A 141 6.91 10.14 6.72
C LEU A 141 5.43 9.91 6.38
N GLU A 142 4.75 9.07 7.15
CA GLU A 142 3.30 8.85 7.03
C GLU A 142 2.53 10.15 7.24
N GLU A 143 2.79 10.90 8.34
CA GLU A 143 2.20 12.21 8.60
C GLU A 143 2.41 13.20 7.43
N ARG A 144 3.58 13.14 6.78
CA ARG A 144 3.86 13.98 5.59
C ARG A 144 3.07 13.53 4.36
N ILE A 145 2.84 12.22 4.20
CA ILE A 145 2.01 11.68 3.11
C ILE A 145 0.56 12.12 3.31
N ASP A 146 0.03 12.06 4.53
CA ASP A 146 -1.31 12.53 4.86
C ASP A 146 -1.52 14.02 4.50
N VAL A 147 -0.61 14.86 4.97
CA VAL A 147 -0.65 16.30 4.63
C VAL A 147 -0.59 16.51 3.13
N LEU A 148 0.25 15.75 2.42
CA LEU A 148 0.38 15.84 0.97
C LEU A 148 -0.92 15.42 0.26
N CYS A 149 -1.56 14.34 0.70
CA CYS A 149 -2.84 13.88 0.18
C CYS A 149 -3.94 14.93 0.38
N ASP A 150 -4.04 15.52 1.57
CA ASP A 150 -5.02 16.56 1.88
C ASP A 150 -4.82 17.81 1.03
N GLU A 151 -3.60 18.28 0.87
CA GLU A 151 -3.29 19.40 -0.02
C GLU A 151 -3.62 19.09 -1.49
N MET A 152 -3.35 17.87 -1.96
CA MET A 152 -3.69 17.44 -3.32
C MET A 152 -5.20 17.37 -3.52
N LYS A 153 -5.97 16.88 -2.54
CA LYS A 153 -7.44 16.87 -2.55
C LYS A 153 -7.99 18.30 -2.69
N LEU A 154 -7.45 19.26 -1.94
CA LEU A 154 -7.87 20.67 -2.03
C LEU A 154 -7.57 21.27 -3.41
N ARG A 155 -6.34 21.12 -3.91
CA ARG A 155 -5.96 21.59 -5.26
C ARG A 155 -6.79 20.94 -6.36
N HIS A 156 -7.18 19.67 -6.15
CA HIS A 156 -8.04 18.98 -7.09
C HIS A 156 -9.46 19.59 -7.13
N VAL A 157 -10.03 19.97 -5.98
CA VAL A 157 -11.32 20.69 -5.92
C VAL A 157 -11.25 21.99 -6.70
N ASP A 158 -10.17 22.76 -6.57
CA ASP A 158 -9.96 23.98 -7.34
C ASP A 158 -9.96 23.71 -8.86
N ARG A 159 -9.26 22.66 -9.31
CA ARG A 159 -9.25 22.22 -10.73
C ARG A 159 -10.63 21.82 -11.26
N LEU A 160 -11.45 21.20 -10.41
CA LEU A 160 -12.85 20.89 -10.76
C LEU A 160 -13.69 22.15 -10.90
N GLN A 161 -13.52 23.14 -10.02
CA GLN A 161 -14.26 24.41 -10.06
C GLN A 161 -13.88 25.28 -11.26
N THR A 162 -12.61 25.27 -11.65
CA THR A 162 -12.11 26.01 -12.84
C THR A 162 -12.41 25.32 -14.17
N GLY A 163 -12.83 24.04 -14.12
CA GLY A 163 -13.11 23.25 -15.32
C GLY A 163 -11.85 22.63 -15.96
N ASP A 164 -10.72 22.69 -15.28
CA ASP A 164 -9.45 22.09 -15.74
C ASP A 164 -9.41 20.57 -15.55
N CYS A 165 -10.42 20.02 -14.90
CA CYS A 165 -10.57 18.60 -14.64
C CYS A 165 -12.03 18.18 -14.80
N SER A 166 -12.27 16.97 -15.37
CA SER A 166 -13.62 16.38 -15.42
C SER A 166 -13.98 15.71 -14.09
N LEU A 167 -15.27 15.56 -13.81
CA LEU A 167 -15.73 14.80 -12.65
C LEU A 167 -15.22 13.37 -12.64
N GLN A 168 -15.19 12.71 -13.81
CA GLN A 168 -14.67 11.35 -13.94
C GLN A 168 -13.19 11.26 -13.56
N THR A 169 -12.37 12.16 -14.09
CA THR A 169 -10.95 12.27 -13.72
C THR A 169 -10.80 12.52 -12.23
N GLY A 170 -11.72 13.33 -11.66
CA GLY A 170 -11.74 13.67 -10.25
C GLY A 170 -11.98 12.48 -9.33
N PHE A 171 -12.91 11.62 -9.68
CA PHE A 171 -13.18 10.41 -8.91
C PHE A 171 -11.98 9.47 -8.87
N VAL A 172 -11.37 9.20 -10.03
CA VAL A 172 -10.19 8.34 -10.11
C VAL A 172 -9.00 8.94 -9.36
N PHE A 173 -8.78 10.26 -9.48
CA PHE A 173 -7.71 10.93 -8.75
C PHE A 173 -7.88 10.83 -7.23
N ASN A 174 -9.09 11.13 -6.72
CA ASN A 174 -9.37 11.04 -5.28
C ASN A 174 -9.29 9.60 -4.75
N ASP A 175 -9.72 8.62 -5.54
CA ASP A 175 -9.61 7.21 -5.18
C ASP A 175 -8.14 6.78 -5.05
N LEU A 176 -7.28 7.18 -5.98
CA LEU A 176 -5.83 6.94 -5.89
C LEU A 176 -5.22 7.57 -4.64
N LEU A 177 -5.57 8.83 -4.32
CA LEU A 177 -5.07 9.48 -3.10
C LEU A 177 -5.47 8.70 -1.85
N THR A 178 -6.73 8.24 -1.79
CA THR A 178 -7.24 7.45 -0.66
C THR A 178 -6.50 6.12 -0.52
N ASN A 179 -6.26 5.41 -1.63
CA ASN A 179 -5.52 4.15 -1.60
C ASN A 179 -4.07 4.36 -1.13
N PHE A 180 -3.40 5.42 -1.57
CA PHE A 180 -2.02 5.72 -1.16
C PHE A 180 -1.91 6.13 0.31
N GLU A 181 -2.85 6.92 0.81
CA GLU A 181 -2.98 7.26 2.23
C GLU A 181 -3.13 5.99 3.08
N ARG A 182 -4.04 5.07 2.68
CA ARG A 182 -4.23 3.79 3.38
C ARG A 182 -2.99 2.89 3.36
N VAL A 183 -2.26 2.84 2.26
CA VAL A 183 -0.98 2.11 2.21
C VAL A 183 0.02 2.69 3.22
N ALA A 184 0.10 4.02 3.35
CA ALA A 184 0.96 4.66 4.34
C ALA A 184 0.53 4.35 5.79
N ASP A 185 -0.79 4.35 6.08
CA ASP A 185 -1.36 3.91 7.37
C ASP A 185 -0.87 2.50 7.74
N HIS A 186 -0.98 1.53 6.79
CA HIS A 186 -0.52 0.17 7.02
C HIS A 186 1.00 0.07 7.22
N CYS A 187 1.77 0.90 6.53
CA CYS A 187 3.22 1.00 6.75
C CYS A 187 3.55 1.50 8.17
N SER A 188 2.79 2.46 8.71
CA SER A 188 2.93 2.93 10.09
C SER A 188 2.62 1.82 11.09
N ASN A 189 1.55 1.04 10.88
CA ASN A 189 1.22 -0.13 11.71
C ASN A 189 2.36 -1.15 11.74
N LEU A 190 3.00 -1.43 10.59
CA LEU A 190 4.15 -2.34 10.50
C LEU A 190 5.35 -1.86 11.32
N ALA A 191 5.55 -0.56 11.43
CA ALA A 191 6.66 0.03 12.17
C ALA A 191 6.47 -0.05 13.70
N ILE A 192 5.21 -0.09 14.16
CA ILE A 192 4.86 -0.18 15.59
C ILE A 192 4.88 -1.64 16.07
N ALA A 193 4.75 -2.63 15.17
CA ALA A 193 4.72 -4.05 15.50
C ALA A 193 6.09 -4.60 15.88
#